data_f7a7b3c25691a6dd147b8ed141c2102d
#
_entry.id   f7a7b3c25691a6dd147b8ed141c2102d
#
_cell.length_a   1.000
_cell.length_b   1.000
_cell.length_c   1.000
_cell.angle_alpha   90.00
_cell.angle_beta   90.00
_cell.angle_gamma   90.00
#
_symmetry.space_group_name_H-M   'P 1'
#
loop_
_entity.id
_entity.type
_entity.pdbx_description
1 polymer ?
#
loop_
_entity_poly.entity_id
_entity_poly.type
_entity_poly.pdbx_seq_one_letter_code
_entity_poly.pdbx_strand_id
1 'polypeptide(L)'
;MVIQLVSQAAVPDLANSKTPLLDVSATLFGPVGAIVLMVGVAASVLANLVSSMFSATRVTYALSLEKSLPRWFGEVHSRYLTPANSVVFFGVAAFLLAAFGSFKVLAAMTVLSRLFLYGMSCAAIPKLRPQFRGEGRFILKGGYAIPVLGIGACLWLMLQVSSQSIWMTAIFVGIGTFLYWIGKRQS
;
A
#
# COMPACT_ATOMS: atom_id res chain seq x y z
N MET A 1 5.99 2.78 -19.58
CA MET A 1 6.26 2.35 -20.97
C MET A 1 7.28 3.25 -21.66
N VAL A 2 7.05 4.56 -21.83
CA VAL A 2 8.00 5.46 -22.53
C VAL A 2 9.39 5.47 -21.85
N ILE A 3 9.46 5.58 -20.53
CA ILE A 3 10.71 5.55 -19.76
C ILE A 3 11.46 4.23 -19.98
N GLN A 4 10.76 3.12 -20.02
CA GLN A 4 11.35 1.79 -20.27
C GLN A 4 11.97 1.67 -21.66
N LEU A 5 11.26 2.18 -22.68
CA LEU A 5 11.76 2.19 -24.07
C LEU A 5 12.99 3.09 -24.23
N VAL A 6 12.95 4.29 -23.65
CA VAL A 6 14.09 5.22 -23.67
C VAL A 6 15.28 4.63 -22.91
N SER A 7 15.03 3.97 -21.78
CA SER A 7 16.08 3.32 -20.99
C SER A 7 16.79 2.21 -21.75
N GLN A 8 16.04 1.35 -22.45
CA GLN A 8 16.60 0.26 -23.25
C GLN A 8 17.37 0.79 -24.47
N ALA A 9 16.95 1.90 -25.05
CA ALA A 9 17.66 2.53 -26.16
C ALA A 9 18.98 3.20 -25.73
N ALA A 10 19.02 3.73 -24.49
CA ALA A 10 20.19 4.43 -23.96
C ALA A 10 21.28 3.51 -23.39
N VAL A 11 20.88 2.35 -22.83
CA VAL A 11 21.79 1.40 -22.19
C VAL A 11 21.44 -0.02 -22.65
N PRO A 12 22.22 -0.61 -23.60
CA PRO A 12 21.92 -1.93 -24.17
C PRO A 12 21.94 -3.08 -23.17
N ASP A 13 22.70 -2.96 -22.07
CA ASP A 13 22.89 -4.02 -21.06
C ASP A 13 22.09 -3.76 -19.76
N LEU A 14 20.97 -3.06 -19.87
CA LEU A 14 20.13 -2.66 -18.74
C LEU A 14 19.56 -3.85 -17.95
N ALA A 15 19.39 -4.99 -18.61
CA ALA A 15 18.85 -6.22 -18.01
C ALA A 15 19.73 -6.79 -16.89
N ASN A 16 21.04 -6.57 -16.96
CA ASN A 16 22.04 -7.05 -15.99
C ASN A 16 22.40 -6.00 -14.93
N SER A 17 21.91 -4.78 -15.07
CA SER A 17 22.20 -3.70 -14.12
C SER A 17 21.44 -3.88 -12.81
N LYS A 18 22.14 -3.62 -11.68
CA LYS A 18 21.53 -3.55 -10.34
C LYS A 18 20.81 -2.23 -10.09
N THR A 19 21.16 -1.19 -10.84
CA THR A 19 20.64 0.18 -10.70
C THR A 19 20.26 0.80 -12.05
N PRO A 20 19.27 0.22 -12.76
CA PRO A 20 18.98 0.57 -14.15
C PRO A 20 18.70 2.07 -14.36
N LEU A 21 17.93 2.69 -13.48
CA LEU A 21 17.59 4.12 -13.60
C LEU A 21 18.79 5.04 -13.38
N LEU A 22 19.69 4.63 -12.50
CA LEU A 22 20.92 5.39 -12.22
C LEU A 22 21.85 5.37 -13.42
N ASP A 23 22.03 4.19 -14.04
CA ASP A 23 22.88 4.00 -15.20
C ASP A 23 22.35 4.81 -16.40
N VAL A 24 21.04 4.79 -16.64
CA VAL A 24 20.40 5.62 -17.67
C VAL A 24 20.61 7.11 -17.41
N SER A 25 20.42 7.55 -16.15
CA SER A 25 20.60 8.94 -15.77
C SER A 25 22.07 9.39 -15.93
N ALA A 26 23.02 8.53 -15.56
CA ALA A 26 24.44 8.79 -15.75
C ALA A 26 24.84 8.85 -17.23
N THR A 27 24.23 8.00 -18.06
CA THR A 27 24.51 7.98 -19.52
C THR A 27 23.94 9.20 -20.22
N LEU A 28 22.73 9.65 -19.84
CA LEU A 28 22.07 10.80 -20.51
C LEU A 28 22.55 12.15 -20.02
N PHE A 29 22.81 12.30 -18.72
CA PHE A 29 23.08 13.59 -18.06
C PHE A 29 24.45 13.62 -17.35
N GLY A 30 25.25 12.57 -17.49
CA GLY A 30 26.54 12.45 -16.82
C GLY A 30 26.43 12.27 -15.28
N PRO A 31 27.54 12.45 -14.53
CA PRO A 31 27.57 12.24 -13.07
C PRO A 31 26.56 13.13 -12.31
N VAL A 32 26.29 14.32 -12.81
CA VAL A 32 25.32 15.26 -12.21
C VAL A 32 23.91 14.69 -12.27
N GLY A 33 23.54 14.05 -13.38
CA GLY A 33 22.24 13.38 -13.52
C GLY A 33 22.06 12.27 -12.50
N ALA A 34 23.08 11.48 -12.26
CA ALA A 34 23.05 10.41 -11.25
C ALA A 34 22.81 10.97 -9.84
N ILE A 35 23.50 12.06 -9.46
CA ILE A 35 23.34 12.72 -8.15
C ILE A 35 21.92 13.28 -8.00
N VAL A 36 21.42 13.99 -8.99
CA VAL A 36 20.07 14.56 -8.99
C VAL A 36 19.02 13.46 -8.85
N LEU A 37 19.18 12.35 -9.59
CA LEU A 37 18.29 11.20 -9.47
C LEU A 37 18.32 10.60 -8.06
N MET A 38 19.50 10.39 -7.47
CA MET A 38 19.63 9.83 -6.12
C MET A 38 18.94 10.70 -5.07
N VAL A 39 19.16 12.01 -5.12
CA VAL A 39 18.52 12.98 -4.21
C VAL A 39 16.99 12.95 -4.42
N GLY A 40 16.53 12.94 -5.67
CA GLY A 40 15.10 12.84 -5.99
C GLY A 40 14.44 11.58 -5.48
N VAL A 41 15.09 10.44 -5.64
CA VAL A 41 14.61 9.14 -5.11
C VAL A 41 14.57 9.16 -3.59
N ALA A 42 15.62 9.64 -2.93
CA ALA A 42 15.67 9.74 -1.47
C ALA A 42 14.55 10.65 -0.94
N ALA A 43 14.36 11.82 -1.53
CA ALA A 43 13.28 12.75 -1.17
C ALA A 43 11.88 12.11 -1.38
N SER A 44 11.69 11.42 -2.50
CA SER A 44 10.43 10.73 -2.81
C SER A 44 10.11 9.63 -1.80
N VAL A 45 11.10 8.81 -1.44
CA VAL A 45 10.93 7.74 -0.44
C VAL A 45 10.59 8.33 0.93
N LEU A 46 11.30 9.38 1.37
CA LEU A 46 11.02 10.05 2.64
C LEU A 46 9.61 10.65 2.66
N ALA A 47 9.21 11.34 1.60
CA ALA A 47 7.87 11.91 1.49
C ALA A 47 6.78 10.83 1.55
N ASN A 48 7.00 9.69 0.87
CA ASN A 48 6.08 8.55 0.90
C ASN A 48 5.98 7.91 2.29
N LEU A 49 7.11 7.76 3.00
CA LEU A 49 7.13 7.25 4.38
C LEU A 49 6.32 8.14 5.32
N VAL A 50 6.57 9.46 5.29
CA VAL A 50 5.83 10.42 6.12
C VAL A 50 4.34 10.38 5.81
N SER A 51 3.96 10.44 4.54
CA SER A 51 2.55 10.39 4.11
C SER A 51 1.85 9.10 4.55
N SER A 52 2.52 7.96 4.41
CA SER A 52 1.99 6.65 4.83
C SER A 52 1.79 6.57 6.34
N MET A 53 2.72 7.08 7.13
CA MET A 53 2.61 7.16 8.59
C MET A 53 1.42 8.03 9.02
N PHE A 54 1.26 9.22 8.41
CA PHE A 54 0.11 10.08 8.70
C PHE A 54 -1.23 9.41 8.34
N SER A 55 -1.29 8.74 7.21
CA SER A 55 -2.51 8.05 6.78
C SER A 55 -2.87 6.91 7.73
N ALA A 56 -1.90 6.04 8.06
CA ALA A 56 -2.11 4.90 8.93
C ALA A 56 -2.56 5.32 10.35
N THR A 57 -1.91 6.32 10.93
CA THR A 57 -2.24 6.79 12.29
C THR A 57 -3.62 7.44 12.36
N ARG A 58 -4.07 8.14 11.32
CA ARG A 58 -5.44 8.70 11.26
C ARG A 58 -6.51 7.62 11.17
N VAL A 59 -6.28 6.58 10.38
CA VAL A 59 -7.20 5.45 10.27
C VAL A 59 -7.33 4.71 11.60
N THR A 60 -6.21 4.41 12.29
CA THR A 60 -6.26 3.75 13.59
C THR A 60 -6.90 4.62 14.67
N TYR A 61 -6.67 5.93 14.64
CA TYR A 61 -7.37 6.86 15.53
C TYR A 61 -8.89 6.82 15.31
N ALA A 62 -9.35 6.92 14.06
CA ALA A 62 -10.77 6.85 13.73
C ALA A 62 -11.40 5.51 14.19
N LEU A 63 -10.73 4.38 13.93
CA LEU A 63 -11.19 3.07 14.36
C LEU A 63 -11.23 2.92 15.89
N SER A 64 -10.35 3.60 16.61
CA SER A 64 -10.36 3.63 18.07
C SER A 64 -11.54 4.45 18.62
N LEU A 65 -11.91 5.56 17.97
CA LEU A 65 -13.11 6.33 18.32
C LEU A 65 -14.40 5.53 18.09
N GLU A 66 -14.44 4.70 17.05
CA GLU A 66 -15.54 3.78 16.75
C GLU A 66 -15.53 2.53 17.64
N LYS A 67 -14.63 2.45 18.63
CA LYS A 67 -14.47 1.31 19.54
C LYS A 67 -14.12 -0.01 18.82
N SER A 68 -13.62 0.07 17.59
CA SER A 68 -13.14 -1.07 16.81
C SER A 68 -11.70 -1.45 17.12
N LEU A 69 -10.94 -0.56 17.77
CA LEU A 69 -9.58 -0.77 18.26
C LEU A 69 -9.46 -0.39 19.74
N PRO A 70 -8.47 -0.92 20.49
CA PRO A 70 -8.21 -0.54 21.87
C PRO A 70 -8.07 0.98 22.04
N ARG A 71 -8.60 1.53 23.13
CA ARG A 71 -8.58 2.97 23.42
C ARG A 71 -7.18 3.58 23.43
N TRP A 72 -6.17 2.76 23.69
CA TRP A 72 -4.76 3.15 23.66
C TRP A 72 -4.34 3.78 22.32
N PHE A 73 -4.90 3.34 21.20
CA PHE A 73 -4.65 3.93 19.87
C PHE A 73 -5.31 5.31 19.66
N GLY A 74 -6.32 5.64 20.48
CA GLY A 74 -7.06 6.91 20.43
C GLY A 74 -6.49 8.00 21.33
N GLU A 75 -5.49 7.71 22.16
CA GLU A 75 -4.88 8.69 23.04
C GLU A 75 -4.05 9.71 22.24
N VAL A 76 -4.46 10.98 22.37
CA VAL A 76 -3.80 12.10 21.69
C VAL A 76 -2.84 12.77 22.67
N HIS A 77 -1.60 12.96 22.23
CA HIS A 77 -0.58 13.64 23.03
C HIS A 77 -0.96 15.12 23.20
N SER A 78 -1.03 15.61 24.44
CA SER A 78 -1.51 16.95 24.79
C SER A 78 -0.74 18.09 24.12
N ARG A 79 0.57 17.93 23.89
CA ARG A 79 1.42 18.96 23.29
C ARG A 79 1.42 18.96 21.76
N TYR A 80 1.40 17.76 21.14
CA TYR A 80 1.57 17.62 19.69
C TYR A 80 0.26 17.35 18.95
N LEU A 81 -0.83 17.13 19.67
CA LEU A 81 -2.17 16.85 19.12
C LEU A 81 -2.18 15.70 18.10
N THR A 82 -1.29 14.74 18.30
CA THR A 82 -1.13 13.56 17.44
C THR A 82 -1.35 12.28 18.24
N PRO A 83 -1.89 11.20 17.65
CA PRO A 83 -2.03 9.89 18.30
C PRO A 83 -0.64 9.24 18.46
N ALA A 84 0.12 9.67 19.47
CA ALA A 84 1.51 9.28 19.67
C ALA A 84 1.69 7.76 19.76
N ASN A 85 0.78 7.07 20.45
CA ASN A 85 0.83 5.62 20.61
C ASN A 85 0.69 4.89 19.26
N SER A 86 -0.18 5.37 18.37
CA SER A 86 -0.31 4.85 17.00
C SER A 86 0.95 5.07 16.19
N VAL A 87 1.57 6.26 16.28
CA VAL A 87 2.81 6.58 15.57
C VAL A 87 3.95 5.66 16.01
N VAL A 88 4.12 5.48 17.34
CA VAL A 88 5.16 4.60 17.89
C VAL A 88 4.92 3.14 17.47
N PHE A 89 3.68 2.67 17.55
CA PHE A 89 3.32 1.31 17.13
C PHE A 89 3.68 1.06 15.66
N PHE A 90 3.28 1.95 14.75
CA PHE A 90 3.61 1.79 13.33
C PHE A 90 5.10 1.95 13.06
N GLY A 91 5.78 2.86 13.76
CA GLY A 91 7.23 3.04 13.64
C GLY A 91 8.00 1.79 14.04
N VAL A 92 7.66 1.19 15.18
CA VAL A 92 8.27 -0.05 15.66
C VAL A 92 7.94 -1.21 14.72
N ALA A 93 6.68 -1.35 14.29
CA ALA A 93 6.28 -2.39 13.35
C ALA A 93 7.02 -2.27 12.02
N ALA A 94 7.13 -1.06 11.47
CA ALA A 94 7.88 -0.81 10.23
C ALA A 94 9.38 -1.12 10.39
N PHE A 95 9.98 -0.73 11.52
CA PHE A 95 11.38 -1.03 11.83
C PHE A 95 11.63 -2.55 11.92
N LEU A 96 10.80 -3.28 12.65
CA LEU A 96 10.92 -4.74 12.76
C LEU A 96 10.75 -5.42 11.41
N LEU A 97 9.78 -4.99 10.60
CA LEU A 97 9.60 -5.51 9.26
C LEU A 97 10.79 -5.21 8.34
N ALA A 98 11.36 -4.03 8.45
CA ALA A 98 12.55 -3.67 7.67
C ALA A 98 13.80 -4.45 8.11
N ALA A 99 13.96 -4.72 9.41
CA ALA A 99 15.10 -5.42 9.97
C ALA A 99 15.09 -6.93 9.65
N PHE A 100 13.89 -7.56 9.69
CA PHE A 100 13.76 -9.01 9.55
C PHE A 100 13.10 -9.44 8.24
N GLY A 101 12.46 -8.52 7.52
CA GLY A 101 11.73 -8.80 6.29
C GLY A 101 12.59 -8.71 5.03
N SER A 102 12.43 -9.68 4.12
CA SER A 102 12.98 -9.56 2.78
C SER A 102 12.17 -8.55 1.97
N PHE A 103 12.84 -7.66 1.23
CA PHE A 103 12.18 -6.68 0.35
C PHE A 103 11.14 -7.31 -0.60
N LYS A 104 11.48 -8.46 -1.20
CA LYS A 104 10.56 -9.18 -2.11
C LYS A 104 9.27 -9.61 -1.42
N VAL A 105 9.38 -10.12 -0.20
CA VAL A 105 8.23 -10.58 0.59
C VAL A 105 7.37 -9.40 1.01
N LEU A 106 7.96 -8.32 1.51
CA LEU A 106 7.24 -7.12 1.92
C LEU A 106 6.52 -6.45 0.76
N ALA A 107 7.17 -6.36 -0.41
CA ALA A 107 6.55 -5.85 -1.63
C ALA A 107 5.35 -6.71 -2.04
N ALA A 108 5.50 -8.04 -2.03
CA ALA A 108 4.41 -8.96 -2.37
C ALA A 108 3.24 -8.89 -1.38
N MET A 109 3.50 -8.73 -0.07
CA MET A 109 2.45 -8.51 0.95
C MET A 109 1.66 -7.23 0.69
N THR A 110 2.36 -6.15 0.30
CA THR A 110 1.71 -4.88 -0.04
C THR A 110 0.80 -5.03 -1.26
N VAL A 111 1.25 -5.74 -2.30
CA VAL A 111 0.45 -6.03 -3.49
C VAL A 111 -0.77 -6.88 -3.14
N LEU A 112 -0.59 -7.96 -2.36
CA LEU A 112 -1.69 -8.83 -1.91
C LEU A 112 -2.78 -8.05 -1.17
N SER A 113 -2.39 -7.21 -0.21
CA SER A 113 -3.33 -6.40 0.56
C SER A 113 -4.12 -5.45 -0.33
N ARG A 114 -3.48 -4.84 -1.32
CA ARG A 114 -4.14 -3.97 -2.31
C ARG A 114 -5.08 -4.74 -3.24
N LEU A 115 -4.64 -5.90 -3.75
CA LEU A 115 -5.48 -6.75 -4.60
C LEU A 115 -6.73 -7.21 -3.87
N PHE A 116 -6.61 -7.59 -2.59
CA PHE A 116 -7.75 -7.94 -1.75
C PHE A 116 -8.72 -6.77 -1.61
N LEU A 117 -8.23 -5.58 -1.30
CA LEU A 117 -9.03 -4.37 -1.17
C LEU A 117 -9.72 -3.99 -2.48
N TYR A 118 -9.04 -4.08 -3.61
CA TYR A 118 -9.62 -3.83 -4.93
C TYR A 118 -10.68 -4.86 -5.30
N GLY A 119 -10.42 -6.13 -5.02
CA GLY A 119 -11.38 -7.21 -5.22
C GLY A 119 -12.66 -7.00 -4.41
N MET A 120 -12.52 -6.65 -3.13
CA MET A 120 -13.64 -6.30 -2.25
C MET A 120 -14.44 -5.09 -2.77
N SER A 121 -13.72 -4.05 -3.22
CA SER A 121 -14.35 -2.84 -3.79
C SER A 121 -15.13 -3.18 -5.05
N CYS A 122 -14.56 -3.98 -5.95
CA CYS A 122 -15.25 -4.45 -7.15
C CYS A 122 -16.48 -5.31 -6.81
N ALA A 123 -16.38 -6.18 -5.80
CA ALA A 123 -17.49 -7.02 -5.33
C ALA A 123 -18.62 -6.22 -4.66
N ALA A 124 -18.30 -5.07 -4.06
CA ALA A 124 -19.30 -4.19 -3.46
C ALA A 124 -20.17 -3.45 -4.50
N ILE A 125 -19.64 -3.18 -5.71
CA ILE A 125 -20.34 -2.42 -6.75
C ILE A 125 -21.71 -3.02 -7.11
N PRO A 126 -21.85 -4.33 -7.39
CA PRO A 126 -23.14 -4.93 -7.73
C PRO A 126 -24.19 -4.77 -6.62
N LYS A 127 -23.76 -4.85 -5.36
CA LYS A 127 -24.65 -4.74 -4.20
C LYS A 127 -25.08 -3.30 -3.92
N LEU A 128 -24.18 -2.35 -4.10
CA LEU A 128 -24.44 -0.93 -3.84
C LEU A 128 -25.20 -0.25 -4.99
N ARG A 129 -25.00 -0.71 -6.22
CA ARG A 129 -25.59 -0.11 -7.43
C ARG A 129 -27.12 0.06 -7.39
N PRO A 130 -27.93 -0.91 -6.90
CA PRO A 130 -29.38 -0.72 -6.81
C PRO A 130 -29.82 0.23 -5.70
N GLN A 131 -29.01 0.41 -4.64
CA GLN A 131 -29.38 1.28 -3.49
C GLN A 131 -29.26 2.77 -3.82
N PHE A 132 -28.41 3.13 -4.77
CA PHE A 132 -28.17 4.51 -5.16
C PHE A 132 -28.87 4.86 -6.49
N ARG A 133 -30.18 4.64 -6.63
CA ARG A 133 -30.99 5.05 -7.78
C ARG A 133 -31.43 6.51 -7.60
N GLY A 134 -30.69 7.49 -8.17
CA GLY A 134 -31.01 8.91 -8.18
C GLY A 134 -30.78 9.55 -9.56
N GLU A 135 -31.45 10.66 -9.83
CA GLU A 135 -31.25 11.44 -11.05
C GLU A 135 -29.86 12.07 -11.09
N GLY A 136 -29.23 12.13 -12.28
CA GLY A 136 -27.88 12.70 -12.46
C GLY A 136 -26.72 11.72 -12.33
N ARG A 137 -26.96 10.42 -12.30
CA ARG A 137 -25.93 9.40 -12.10
C ARG A 137 -25.15 9.09 -13.40
N PHE A 138 -23.83 9.14 -13.31
CA PHE A 138 -22.94 8.62 -14.35
C PHE A 138 -22.95 7.08 -14.34
N ILE A 139 -23.54 6.47 -15.34
CA ILE A 139 -23.59 5.01 -15.52
C ILE A 139 -22.70 4.62 -16.67
N LEU A 140 -21.59 3.96 -16.42
CA LEU A 140 -20.77 3.36 -17.48
C LEU A 140 -21.59 2.30 -18.23
N LYS A 141 -21.57 2.37 -19.57
CA LYS A 141 -22.28 1.43 -20.47
C LYS A 141 -21.83 -0.02 -20.34
N GLY A 142 -20.70 -0.30 -19.68
CA GLY A 142 -20.16 -1.64 -19.43
C GLY A 142 -20.89 -2.48 -18.34
N GLY A 143 -21.89 -1.93 -17.68
CA GLY A 143 -22.73 -2.67 -16.71
C GLY A 143 -21.92 -3.39 -15.62
N TYR A 144 -22.12 -4.68 -15.46
CA TYR A 144 -21.43 -5.55 -14.52
C TYR A 144 -20.11 -6.16 -15.07
N ALA A 145 -19.83 -5.99 -16.36
CA ALA A 145 -18.64 -6.57 -17.00
C ALA A 145 -17.35 -6.01 -16.38
N ILE A 146 -17.30 -4.72 -16.10
CA ILE A 146 -16.11 -4.07 -15.53
C ILE A 146 -15.77 -4.61 -14.14
N PRO A 147 -16.70 -4.68 -13.16
CA PRO A 147 -16.43 -5.31 -11.87
C PRO A 147 -16.03 -6.77 -11.97
N VAL A 148 -16.65 -7.54 -12.85
CA VAL A 148 -16.32 -8.97 -13.04
C VAL A 148 -14.91 -9.13 -13.59
N LEU A 149 -14.53 -8.37 -14.60
CA LEU A 149 -13.16 -8.36 -15.13
C LEU A 149 -12.14 -7.90 -14.08
N GLY A 150 -12.48 -6.90 -13.27
CA GLY A 150 -11.63 -6.45 -12.16
C GLY A 150 -11.40 -7.53 -11.11
N ILE A 151 -12.44 -8.25 -10.71
CA ILE A 151 -12.33 -9.38 -9.78
C ILE A 151 -11.49 -10.49 -10.40
N GLY A 152 -11.75 -10.84 -11.68
CA GLY A 152 -10.99 -11.86 -12.39
C GLY A 152 -9.49 -11.53 -12.47
N ALA A 153 -9.15 -10.28 -12.78
CA ALA A 153 -7.77 -9.81 -12.80
C ALA A 153 -7.11 -9.88 -11.41
N CYS A 154 -7.83 -9.47 -10.36
CA CYS A 154 -7.33 -9.55 -8.98
C CYS A 154 -7.06 -11.01 -8.57
N LEU A 155 -7.99 -11.93 -8.85
CA LEU A 155 -7.82 -13.34 -8.54
C LEU A 155 -6.66 -13.96 -9.32
N TRP A 156 -6.56 -13.66 -10.62
CA TRP A 156 -5.43 -14.11 -11.45
C TRP A 156 -4.09 -13.68 -10.89
N LEU A 157 -3.94 -12.41 -10.49
CA LEU A 157 -2.71 -11.90 -9.91
C LEU A 157 -2.43 -12.48 -8.54
N MET A 158 -3.46 -12.76 -7.71
CA MET A 158 -3.28 -13.39 -6.40
C MET A 158 -2.73 -14.82 -6.53
N LEU A 159 -3.08 -15.55 -7.57
CA LEU A 159 -2.57 -16.92 -7.82
C LEU A 159 -1.07 -16.94 -8.17
N GLN A 160 -0.50 -15.82 -8.61
CA GLN A 160 0.92 -15.72 -8.96
C GLN A 160 1.82 -15.33 -7.78
N VAL A 161 1.25 -15.03 -6.62
CA VAL A 161 2.01 -14.62 -5.44
C VAL A 161 2.61 -15.86 -4.74
N SER A 162 3.84 -15.72 -4.25
CA SER A 162 4.53 -16.81 -3.54
C SER A 162 3.80 -17.21 -2.25
N SER A 163 3.79 -18.51 -1.94
CA SER A 163 3.21 -19.06 -0.72
C SER A 163 3.71 -18.40 0.56
N GLN A 164 4.99 -18.02 0.61
CA GLN A 164 5.58 -17.33 1.75
C GLN A 164 4.91 -15.97 2.03
N SER A 165 4.60 -15.20 0.98
CA SER A 165 3.93 -13.91 1.12
C SER A 165 2.46 -14.07 1.56
N ILE A 166 1.81 -15.15 1.12
CA ILE A 166 0.43 -15.47 1.54
C ILE A 166 0.41 -15.78 3.05
N TRP A 167 1.31 -16.64 3.54
CA TRP A 167 1.40 -16.96 4.96
C TRP A 167 1.69 -15.75 5.84
N MET A 168 2.63 -14.91 5.43
CA MET A 168 2.93 -13.67 6.16
C MET A 168 1.72 -12.73 6.18
N THR A 169 1.03 -12.56 5.05
CA THR A 169 -0.19 -11.73 4.99
C THR A 169 -1.28 -12.30 5.89
N ALA A 170 -1.47 -13.62 5.93
CA ALA A 170 -2.43 -14.27 6.81
C ALA A 170 -2.13 -14.03 8.29
N ILE A 171 -0.85 -14.06 8.70
CA ILE A 171 -0.42 -13.71 10.06
C ILE A 171 -0.80 -12.26 10.40
N PHE A 172 -0.55 -11.30 9.50
CA PHE A 172 -0.90 -9.90 9.71
C PHE A 172 -2.42 -9.68 9.82
N VAL A 173 -3.19 -10.34 8.98
CA VAL A 173 -4.66 -10.32 9.08
C VAL A 173 -5.12 -10.91 10.41
N GLY A 174 -4.49 -12.00 10.85
CA GLY A 174 -4.74 -12.61 12.16
C GLY A 174 -4.48 -11.65 13.32
N ILE A 175 -3.33 -10.95 13.31
CA ILE A 175 -2.99 -9.92 14.32
C ILE A 175 -4.02 -8.80 14.31
N GLY A 176 -4.40 -8.28 13.13
CA GLY A 176 -5.42 -7.24 13.00
C GLY A 176 -6.79 -7.67 13.54
N THR A 177 -7.20 -8.91 13.24
CA THR A 177 -8.45 -9.48 13.76
C THR A 177 -8.41 -9.65 15.28
N PHE A 178 -7.27 -10.06 15.84
CA PHE A 178 -7.07 -10.19 17.27
C PHE A 178 -7.15 -8.83 17.98
N LEU A 179 -6.51 -7.80 17.43
CA LEU A 179 -6.62 -6.43 17.94
C LEU A 179 -8.06 -5.90 17.90
N TYR A 180 -8.78 -6.18 16.83
CA TYR A 180 -10.21 -5.85 16.72
C TYR A 180 -11.04 -6.54 17.81
N TRP A 181 -10.78 -7.81 18.07
CA TRP A 181 -11.51 -8.58 19.10
C TRP A 181 -11.23 -8.05 20.51
N ILE A 182 -9.98 -7.65 20.82
CA ILE A 182 -9.63 -6.99 22.07
C ILE A 182 -10.35 -5.64 22.20
N GLY A 183 -10.35 -4.82 21.15
CA GLY A 183 -11.05 -3.53 21.14
C GLY A 183 -12.54 -3.67 21.45
N LYS A 184 -13.18 -4.67 20.84
CA LYS A 184 -14.61 -4.96 21.08
C LYS A 184 -14.91 -5.45 22.51
N ARG A 185 -13.96 -6.09 23.19
CA ARG A 185 -14.13 -6.48 24.61
C ARG A 185 -13.99 -5.32 25.60
N GLN A 186 -13.34 -4.23 25.22
CA GLN A 186 -13.16 -3.04 26.07
C GLN A 186 -14.29 -2.00 25.88
N SER A 187 -15.22 -2.27 25.01
CA SER A 187 -16.43 -1.50 24.72
C SER A 187 -17.61 -2.00 25.54
#